data_081eb9135fc89df81a53d53cf2e7f933
#
_entry.id   081eb9135fc89df81a53d53cf2e7f933
#
_cell.length_a   1.000
_cell.length_b   1.000
_cell.length_c   1.000
_cell.angle_alpha   90.00
_cell.angle_beta   90.00
_cell.angle_gamma   90.00
#
_symmetry.space_group_name_H-M   'P 1'
#
loop_
_entity.id
_entity.type
_entity.pdbx_description
1 polymer ?
#
loop_
_entity_poly.entity_id
_entity_poly.type
_entity_poly.pdbx_seq_one_letter_code
_entity_poly.pdbx_strand_id
1 'polypeptide(L)'
;MSAEELKVTIRYGDLEMSFSGPPEAVYRQIITFMEKTLPAYSLAKKIAFNMDLKDLLEIFSDIFAYDAQEGLFFKISLGQLRSVSDQILLLALRKYLEHRMGRIEAPNISPGELEAALPAKKKTIMNNLTKLVQLELLKRLDRGDYAITPSGVKYLADKFSKK
;
A
#
# COMPACT_ATOMS: atom_id res chain seq x y z
N MET A 1 1.31 -34.46 -9.38
CA MET A 1 2.03 -33.27 -8.90
C MET A 1 2.12 -33.36 -7.39
N SER A 2 3.32 -33.41 -6.85
CA SER A 2 3.50 -33.27 -5.41
C SER A 2 3.11 -31.83 -5.03
N ALA A 3 2.12 -31.69 -4.17
CA ALA A 3 1.81 -30.37 -3.60
C ALA A 3 3.08 -29.89 -2.88
N GLU A 4 3.52 -28.68 -3.21
CA GLU A 4 4.66 -28.06 -2.51
C GLU A 4 4.28 -27.93 -1.02
N GLU A 5 5.06 -28.58 -0.18
CA GLU A 5 4.86 -28.55 1.26
C GLU A 5 5.68 -27.43 1.87
N LEU A 6 5.00 -26.46 2.49
CA LEU A 6 5.64 -25.37 3.22
C LEU A 6 5.83 -25.78 4.66
N LYS A 7 7.04 -25.62 5.20
CA LYS A 7 7.34 -25.77 6.62
C LYS A 7 7.83 -24.44 7.19
N VAL A 8 7.18 -23.97 8.26
CA VAL A 8 7.53 -22.72 8.96
C VAL A 8 7.68 -23.01 10.45
N THR A 9 8.77 -22.56 11.05
CA THR A 9 8.99 -22.65 12.49
C THR A 9 9.04 -21.24 13.07
N ILE A 10 8.20 -21.00 14.10
CA ILE A 10 8.15 -19.73 14.83
C ILE A 10 8.69 -19.96 16.23
N ARG A 11 9.64 -19.10 16.64
CA ARG A 11 10.16 -19.08 18.00
C ARG A 11 9.83 -17.74 18.64
N TYR A 12 9.24 -17.79 19.85
CA TYR A 12 8.95 -16.60 20.66
C TYR A 12 9.25 -16.91 22.12
N GLY A 13 10.33 -16.33 22.63
CA GLY A 13 10.86 -16.70 23.95
C GLY A 13 11.23 -18.18 23.99
N ASP A 14 10.69 -18.89 24.97
CA ASP A 14 10.89 -20.35 25.14
C ASP A 14 9.89 -21.19 24.33
N LEU A 15 8.96 -20.56 23.65
CA LEU A 15 7.95 -21.23 22.84
C LEU A 15 8.45 -21.41 21.40
N GLU A 16 8.41 -22.63 20.92
CA GLU A 16 8.70 -22.99 19.54
C GLU A 16 7.55 -23.78 18.95
N MET A 17 7.03 -23.33 17.80
CA MET A 17 5.95 -24.01 17.07
C MET A 17 6.34 -24.18 15.62
N SER A 18 6.10 -25.38 15.09
CA SER A 18 6.31 -25.70 13.68
C SER A 18 4.98 -26.02 13.00
N PHE A 19 4.80 -25.45 11.82
CA PHE A 19 3.64 -25.64 10.94
C PHE A 19 4.12 -26.25 9.63
N SER A 20 3.43 -27.28 9.13
CA SER A 20 3.75 -27.87 7.83
C SER A 20 2.49 -28.27 7.08
N GLY A 21 2.55 -28.18 5.76
CA GLY A 21 1.45 -28.52 4.86
C GLY A 21 1.35 -27.60 3.66
N PRO A 22 0.21 -27.59 2.97
CA PRO A 22 -0.02 -26.67 1.88
C PRO A 22 0.16 -25.21 2.32
N PRO A 23 0.74 -24.32 1.47
CA PRO A 23 1.06 -22.94 1.87
C PRO A 23 -0.09 -22.16 2.48
N GLU A 24 -1.29 -22.28 1.94
CA GLU A 24 -2.48 -21.59 2.46
C GLU A 24 -2.89 -22.10 3.85
N ALA A 25 -2.79 -23.40 4.10
CA ALA A 25 -3.11 -23.98 5.39
C ALA A 25 -2.09 -23.54 6.45
N VAL A 26 -0.80 -23.55 6.12
CA VAL A 26 0.27 -23.07 6.99
C VAL A 26 0.08 -21.59 7.31
N TYR A 27 -0.22 -20.76 6.34
CA TYR A 27 -0.50 -19.34 6.55
C TYR A 27 -1.65 -19.12 7.54
N ARG A 28 -2.77 -19.81 7.39
CA ARG A 28 -3.92 -19.71 8.31
C ARG A 28 -3.57 -20.16 9.75
N GLN A 29 -2.82 -21.24 9.87
CA GLN A 29 -2.35 -21.75 11.17
C GLN A 29 -1.44 -20.74 11.88
N ILE A 30 -0.53 -20.08 11.14
CA ILE A 30 0.36 -19.05 11.67
C ILE A 30 -0.46 -17.86 12.18
N ILE A 31 -1.40 -17.35 11.40
CA ILE A 31 -2.24 -16.22 11.82
C ILE A 31 -3.05 -16.56 13.07
N THR A 32 -3.67 -17.73 13.09
CA THR A 32 -4.42 -18.20 14.28
C THR A 32 -3.53 -18.33 15.51
N PHE A 33 -2.33 -18.85 15.34
CA PHE A 33 -1.35 -18.95 16.43
C PHE A 33 -0.94 -17.57 16.95
N MET A 34 -0.61 -16.65 16.06
CA MET A 34 -0.24 -15.28 16.41
C MET A 34 -1.35 -14.55 17.18
N GLU A 35 -2.58 -14.68 16.71
CA GLU A 35 -3.74 -14.06 17.37
C GLU A 35 -4.03 -14.61 18.76
N LYS A 36 -3.82 -15.90 18.98
CA LYS A 36 -4.05 -16.56 20.27
C LYS A 36 -2.89 -16.38 21.26
N THR A 37 -1.67 -16.42 20.75
CA THR A 37 -0.46 -16.45 21.59
C THR A 37 0.08 -15.07 21.90
N LEU A 38 -0.18 -14.09 21.01
CA LEU A 38 0.25 -12.71 21.16
C LEU A 38 -0.94 -11.77 21.28
N PRO A 39 -1.53 -11.59 22.49
CA PRO A 39 -2.68 -10.69 22.68
C PRO A 39 -2.42 -9.27 22.20
N ALA A 40 -1.18 -8.78 22.36
CA ALA A 40 -0.77 -7.48 21.86
C ALA A 40 -0.79 -7.39 20.31
N TYR A 41 -0.55 -8.50 19.62
CA TYR A 41 -0.65 -8.55 18.15
C TYR A 41 -2.10 -8.37 17.67
N SER A 42 -3.04 -9.07 18.32
CA SER A 42 -4.47 -8.91 18.00
C SER A 42 -4.96 -7.47 18.22
N LEU A 43 -4.51 -6.83 19.31
CA LEU A 43 -4.83 -5.43 19.60
C LEU A 43 -4.18 -4.49 18.58
N ALA A 44 -2.90 -4.70 18.27
CA ALA A 44 -2.18 -3.92 17.29
C ALA A 44 -2.82 -4.01 15.89
N LYS A 45 -3.27 -5.21 15.50
CA LYS A 45 -3.99 -5.42 14.24
C LYS A 45 -5.33 -4.67 14.18
N LYS A 46 -6.04 -4.57 15.31
CA LYS A 46 -7.31 -3.80 15.39
C LYS A 46 -7.09 -2.30 15.36
N ILE A 47 -5.97 -1.82 15.88
CA ILE A 47 -5.61 -0.39 15.95
C ILE A 47 -4.86 0.02 14.68
N ALA A 48 -4.02 -0.85 14.15
CA ALA A 48 -3.29 -0.56 12.91
C ALA A 48 -4.27 -0.47 11.74
N PHE A 49 -4.17 0.63 10.99
CA PHE A 49 -4.79 0.71 9.67
C PHE A 49 -4.04 -0.28 8.76
N ASN A 50 -4.54 -1.49 8.72
CA ASN A 50 -3.92 -2.57 7.95
C ASN A 50 -4.92 -3.09 6.93
N MET A 51 -5.09 -2.33 5.84
CA MET A 51 -5.74 -2.89 4.67
C MET A 51 -4.79 -3.93 4.06
N ASP A 52 -5.27 -5.14 3.88
CA ASP A 52 -4.51 -6.17 3.20
C ASP A 52 -4.18 -5.70 1.77
N LEU A 53 -2.98 -6.03 1.31
CA LEU A 53 -2.53 -5.71 -0.05
C LEU A 53 -3.51 -6.25 -1.10
N LYS A 54 -4.05 -7.45 -0.88
CA LYS A 54 -5.06 -8.05 -1.76
C LYS A 54 -6.31 -7.18 -1.85
N ASP A 55 -6.84 -6.73 -0.71
CA ASP A 55 -8.04 -5.88 -0.66
C ASP A 55 -7.80 -4.54 -1.36
N LEU A 56 -6.62 -3.95 -1.18
CA LEU A 56 -6.24 -2.72 -1.87
C LEU A 56 -6.17 -2.91 -3.38
N LEU A 57 -5.56 -3.99 -3.84
CA LEU A 57 -5.47 -4.30 -5.28
C LEU A 57 -6.84 -4.57 -5.89
N GLU A 58 -7.77 -5.18 -5.15
CA GLU A 58 -9.17 -5.36 -5.58
C GLU A 58 -9.90 -4.00 -5.68
N ILE A 59 -9.80 -3.14 -4.67
CA ILE A 59 -10.42 -1.80 -4.67
C ILE A 59 -9.94 -0.97 -5.86
N PHE A 60 -8.66 -1.03 -6.16
CA PHE A 60 -8.04 -0.22 -7.21
C PHE A 60 -7.87 -0.94 -8.54
N SER A 61 -8.51 -2.08 -8.74
CA SER A 61 -8.39 -2.89 -9.96
C SER A 61 -8.89 -2.20 -11.24
N ASP A 62 -9.79 -1.22 -11.11
CA ASP A 62 -10.24 -0.39 -12.23
C ASP A 62 -9.24 0.73 -12.60
N ILE A 63 -8.34 1.06 -11.68
CA ILE A 63 -7.37 2.16 -11.83
C ILE A 63 -6.00 1.66 -12.24
N PHE A 64 -5.56 0.54 -11.66
CA PHE A 64 -4.25 -0.05 -11.90
C PHE A 64 -4.36 -1.41 -12.58
N ALA A 65 -3.39 -1.68 -13.44
CA ALA A 65 -3.07 -3.03 -13.91
C ALA A 65 -1.62 -3.35 -13.53
N TYR A 66 -1.30 -4.63 -13.49
CA TYR A 66 0.02 -5.12 -13.15
C TYR A 66 0.62 -5.89 -14.31
N ASP A 67 1.85 -5.56 -14.62
CA ASP A 67 2.73 -6.31 -15.52
C ASP A 67 3.97 -6.78 -14.76
N ALA A 68 4.40 -8.01 -15.01
CA ALA A 68 5.55 -8.60 -14.30
C ALA A 68 6.86 -7.83 -14.54
N GLN A 69 7.02 -7.21 -15.70
CA GLN A 69 8.21 -6.44 -16.07
C GLN A 69 8.09 -4.97 -15.70
N GLU A 70 6.98 -4.35 -16.06
CA GLU A 70 6.75 -2.91 -15.90
C GLU A 70 6.23 -2.51 -14.48
N GLY A 71 5.67 -3.45 -13.73
CA GLY A 71 5.03 -3.20 -12.44
C GLY A 71 3.60 -2.70 -12.57
N LEU A 72 3.19 -1.84 -11.64
CA LEU A 72 1.87 -1.22 -11.67
C LEU A 72 1.83 -0.05 -12.66
N PHE A 73 0.82 -0.04 -13.48
CA PHE A 73 0.54 1.06 -14.40
C PHE A 73 -0.93 1.47 -14.36
N PHE A 74 -1.21 2.70 -14.75
CA PHE A 74 -2.57 3.22 -14.77
C PHE A 74 -3.36 2.68 -15.98
N LYS A 75 -4.54 2.15 -15.72
CA LYS A 75 -5.54 1.80 -16.75
C LYS A 75 -6.29 3.03 -17.26
N ILE A 76 -6.28 4.11 -16.49
CA ILE A 76 -6.95 5.38 -16.78
C ILE A 76 -5.93 6.46 -17.07
N SER A 77 -6.33 7.48 -17.81
CA SER A 77 -5.54 8.69 -17.93
C SER A 77 -5.75 9.59 -16.71
N LEU A 78 -4.66 9.93 -16.02
CA LEU A 78 -4.73 10.82 -14.85
C LEU A 78 -5.31 12.19 -15.21
N GLY A 79 -5.07 12.68 -16.42
CA GLY A 79 -5.63 13.95 -16.90
C GLY A 79 -7.17 13.97 -17.00
N GLN A 80 -7.82 12.82 -17.00
CA GLN A 80 -9.28 12.74 -16.97
C GLN A 80 -9.86 13.00 -15.57
N LEU A 81 -9.05 12.89 -14.52
CA LEU A 81 -9.45 13.23 -13.17
C LEU A 81 -9.41 14.77 -13.00
N ARG A 82 -10.50 15.32 -12.50
CA ARG A 82 -10.64 16.80 -12.34
C ARG A 82 -9.74 17.35 -11.23
N SER A 83 -9.42 16.54 -10.23
CA SER A 83 -8.69 16.98 -9.05
C SER A 83 -7.20 16.65 -9.17
N VAL A 84 -6.36 17.67 -9.16
CA VAL A 84 -4.90 17.53 -9.10
C VAL A 84 -4.47 16.85 -7.79
N SER A 85 -5.18 17.10 -6.68
CA SER A 85 -4.96 16.41 -5.41
C SER A 85 -5.13 14.90 -5.53
N ASP A 86 -6.20 14.44 -6.20
CA ASP A 86 -6.44 13.01 -6.41
C ASP A 86 -5.38 12.39 -7.33
N GLN A 87 -4.97 13.11 -8.38
CA GLN A 87 -3.90 12.67 -9.26
C GLN A 87 -2.58 12.45 -8.49
N ILE A 88 -2.22 13.39 -7.62
CA ILE A 88 -1.03 13.29 -6.76
C ILE A 88 -1.16 12.09 -5.81
N LEU A 89 -2.30 11.95 -5.15
CA LEU A 89 -2.54 10.84 -4.22
C LEU A 89 -2.49 9.48 -4.91
N LEU A 90 -3.01 9.36 -6.12
CA LEU A 90 -2.93 8.11 -6.89
C LEU A 90 -1.50 7.76 -7.32
N LEU A 91 -0.69 8.75 -7.68
CA LEU A 91 0.74 8.52 -7.96
C LEU A 91 1.50 8.08 -6.69
N ALA A 92 1.21 8.71 -5.56
CA ALA A 92 1.77 8.32 -4.27
C ALA A 92 1.29 6.91 -3.83
N LEU A 93 0.02 6.59 -4.07
CA LEU A 93 -0.53 5.25 -3.83
C LEU A 93 0.15 4.19 -4.68
N ARG A 94 0.42 4.47 -5.95
CA ARG A 94 1.19 3.56 -6.82
C ARG A 94 2.53 3.21 -6.20
N LYS A 95 3.29 4.20 -5.74
CA LYS A 95 4.57 3.99 -5.05
C LYS A 95 4.40 3.13 -3.78
N TYR A 96 3.38 3.41 -3.00
CA TYR A 96 3.05 2.64 -1.80
C TYR A 96 2.74 1.17 -2.12
N LEU A 97 1.93 0.90 -3.12
CA LEU A 97 1.59 -0.46 -3.55
C LEU A 97 2.81 -1.21 -4.10
N GLU A 98 3.62 -0.57 -4.94
CA GLU A 98 4.87 -1.16 -5.48
C GLU A 98 5.87 -1.47 -4.36
N HIS A 99 5.97 -0.61 -3.34
CA HIS A 99 6.79 -0.89 -2.16
C HIS A 99 6.26 -2.12 -1.39
N ARG A 100 4.96 -2.19 -1.15
CA ARG A 100 4.34 -3.35 -0.48
C ARG A 100 4.47 -4.65 -1.28
N MET A 101 4.56 -4.56 -2.60
CA MET A 101 4.82 -5.70 -3.50
C MET A 101 6.32 -6.07 -3.56
N GLY A 102 7.19 -5.35 -2.86
CA GLY A 102 8.63 -5.59 -2.84
C GLY A 102 9.36 -5.15 -4.11
N ARG A 103 8.76 -4.31 -4.95
CA ARG A 103 9.35 -3.85 -6.21
C ARG A 103 10.27 -2.65 -6.05
N ILE A 104 10.02 -1.80 -5.09
CA ILE A 104 10.83 -0.63 -4.77
C ILE A 104 11.17 -0.60 -3.28
N GLU A 105 12.30 0.00 -2.94
CA GLU A 105 12.80 0.02 -1.56
C GLU A 105 12.00 0.95 -0.64
N ALA A 106 11.47 2.04 -1.18
CA ALA A 106 10.76 3.04 -0.40
C ALA A 106 9.58 3.64 -1.19
N PRO A 107 8.46 3.95 -0.51
CA PRO A 107 7.24 4.46 -1.16
C PRO A 107 7.28 5.98 -1.40
N ASN A 108 8.43 6.52 -1.76
CA ASN A 108 8.65 7.95 -1.92
C ASN A 108 8.31 8.42 -3.31
N ILE A 109 7.75 9.63 -3.41
CA ILE A 109 7.58 10.34 -4.67
C ILE A 109 8.16 11.75 -4.55
N SER A 110 8.95 12.16 -5.52
CA SER A 110 9.54 13.50 -5.56
C SER A 110 8.63 14.51 -6.28
N PRO A 111 8.74 15.79 -5.98
CA PRO A 111 8.07 16.82 -6.78
C PRO A 111 8.42 16.76 -8.27
N GLY A 112 9.66 16.42 -8.61
CA GLY A 112 10.10 16.26 -10.00
C GLY A 112 9.38 15.12 -10.73
N GLU A 113 9.14 13.99 -10.08
CA GLU A 113 8.34 12.89 -10.63
C GLU A 113 6.89 13.32 -10.87
N LEU A 114 6.32 14.10 -9.96
CA LEU A 114 4.96 14.64 -10.11
C LEU A 114 4.88 15.63 -11.28
N GLU A 115 5.85 16.52 -11.41
CA GLU A 115 5.93 17.47 -12.53
C GLU A 115 6.04 16.76 -13.89
N ALA A 116 6.79 15.65 -13.94
CA ALA A 116 6.93 14.86 -15.15
C ALA A 116 5.66 14.05 -15.51
N ALA A 117 4.91 13.62 -14.50
CA ALA A 117 3.74 12.73 -14.67
C ALA A 117 2.42 13.48 -14.87
N LEU A 118 2.31 14.72 -14.37
CA LEU A 118 1.04 15.46 -14.34
C LEU A 118 1.02 16.62 -15.33
N PRO A 119 -0.12 16.86 -16.02
CA PRO A 119 -0.29 18.00 -16.92
C PRO A 119 -0.63 19.29 -16.15
N ALA A 120 -0.01 19.50 -14.99
CA ALA A 120 -0.25 20.65 -14.12
C ALA A 120 1.02 21.47 -13.95
N LYS A 121 0.83 22.79 -13.73
CA LYS A 121 1.96 23.70 -13.47
C LYS A 121 2.60 23.38 -12.12
N LYS A 122 3.92 23.53 -12.03
CA LYS A 122 4.71 23.34 -10.81
C LYS A 122 4.08 24.01 -9.58
N LYS A 123 3.67 25.26 -9.70
CA LYS A 123 3.02 26.00 -8.60
C LYS A 123 1.74 25.31 -8.11
N THR A 124 0.93 24.80 -9.04
CA THR A 124 -0.29 24.06 -8.72
C THR A 124 0.02 22.76 -7.97
N ILE A 125 1.03 22.01 -8.42
CA ILE A 125 1.48 20.78 -7.76
C ILE A 125 1.95 21.10 -6.34
N MET A 126 2.82 22.10 -6.15
CA MET A 126 3.35 22.48 -4.85
C MET A 126 2.26 22.94 -3.87
N ASN A 127 1.28 23.72 -4.35
CA ASN A 127 0.14 24.14 -3.52
C ASN A 127 -0.72 22.94 -3.07
N ASN A 128 -0.96 22.00 -3.97
CA ASN A 128 -1.70 20.77 -3.64
C ASN A 128 -0.91 19.88 -2.68
N LEU A 129 0.40 19.75 -2.84
CA LEU A 129 1.25 19.01 -1.89
C LEU A 129 1.14 19.60 -0.48
N THR A 130 1.26 20.91 -0.35
CA THR A 130 1.10 21.62 0.94
C THR A 130 -0.27 21.33 1.56
N LYS A 131 -1.33 21.42 0.78
CA LYS A 131 -2.70 21.13 1.21
C LYS A 131 -2.86 19.69 1.66
N LEU A 132 -2.33 18.75 0.91
CA LEU A 132 -2.43 17.32 1.22
C LEU A 132 -1.67 16.94 2.50
N VAL A 133 -0.54 17.60 2.77
CA VAL A 133 0.19 17.45 4.03
C VAL A 133 -0.61 18.04 5.21
N GLN A 134 -1.22 19.21 5.03
CA GLN A 134 -2.10 19.81 6.05
C GLN A 134 -3.31 18.93 6.37
N LEU A 135 -3.85 18.23 5.38
CA LEU A 135 -4.95 17.27 5.55
C LEU A 135 -4.49 15.90 6.05
N GLU A 136 -3.19 15.72 6.30
CA GLU A 136 -2.57 14.47 6.76
C GLU A 136 -2.75 13.28 5.78
N LEU A 137 -3.04 13.56 4.52
CA LEU A 137 -3.16 12.55 3.46
C LEU A 137 -1.80 12.19 2.83
N LEU A 138 -0.85 13.13 2.90
CA LEU A 138 0.57 12.94 2.59
C LEU A 138 1.43 13.33 3.78
N LYS A 139 2.62 12.75 3.87
CA LYS A 139 3.70 13.20 4.74
C LYS A 139 4.89 13.65 3.93
N ARG A 140 5.53 14.75 4.35
CA ARG A 140 6.79 15.19 3.79
C ARG A 140 7.94 14.47 4.47
N LEU A 141 8.89 14.00 3.69
CA LEU A 141 10.08 13.30 4.16
C LEU A 141 11.29 14.24 4.18
N ASP A 142 12.36 13.85 4.89
CA ASP A 142 13.54 14.71 5.17
C ASP A 142 14.23 15.26 3.91
N ARG A 143 14.20 14.53 2.80
CA ARG A 143 14.83 14.93 1.53
C ARG A 143 13.91 15.74 0.60
N GLY A 144 12.75 16.16 1.08
CA GLY A 144 11.78 16.90 0.27
C GLY A 144 10.87 16.03 -0.59
N ASP A 145 10.94 14.73 -0.45
CA ASP A 145 10.01 13.77 -1.05
C ASP A 145 8.74 13.65 -0.20
N TYR A 146 7.74 13.01 -0.77
CA TYR A 146 6.46 12.78 -0.12
C TYR A 146 6.09 11.30 -0.15
N ALA A 147 5.29 10.88 0.81
CA ALA A 147 4.70 9.54 0.83
C ALA A 147 3.24 9.62 1.29
N ILE A 148 2.41 8.73 0.77
CA ILE A 148 1.02 8.64 1.20
C ILE A 148 0.95 8.10 2.63
N THR A 149 0.04 8.67 3.41
CA THR A 149 -0.25 8.22 4.78
C THR A 149 -1.34 7.12 4.77
N PRO A 150 -1.50 6.36 5.86
CA PRO A 150 -2.65 5.48 6.01
C PRO A 150 -3.99 6.20 5.80
N SER A 151 -4.13 7.44 6.27
CA SER A 151 -5.31 8.27 6.05
C SER A 151 -5.51 8.60 4.57
N GLY A 152 -4.44 8.84 3.82
CA GLY A 152 -4.48 9.06 2.38
C GLY A 152 -4.92 7.82 1.61
N VAL A 153 -4.43 6.65 1.98
CA VAL A 153 -4.86 5.37 1.39
C VAL A 153 -6.34 5.13 1.65
N LYS A 154 -6.80 5.36 2.89
CA LYS A 154 -8.21 5.23 3.26
C LYS A 154 -9.10 6.20 2.49
N TYR A 155 -8.68 7.45 2.38
CA TYR A 155 -9.42 8.48 1.60
C TYR A 155 -9.65 8.02 0.15
N LEU A 156 -8.62 7.53 -0.52
CA LEU A 156 -8.74 7.02 -1.89
C LEU A 156 -9.58 5.74 -1.95
N ALA A 157 -9.41 4.81 -1.01
CA ALA A 157 -10.19 3.59 -0.95
C ALA A 157 -11.68 3.90 -0.80
N ASP A 158 -12.05 4.80 0.11
CA ASP A 158 -13.44 5.22 0.31
C ASP A 158 -14.00 5.91 -0.94
N LYS A 159 -13.19 6.69 -1.64
CA LYS A 159 -13.61 7.41 -2.85
C LYS A 159 -13.81 6.48 -4.04
N PHE A 160 -12.97 5.50 -4.24
CA PHE A 160 -12.98 4.60 -5.40
C PHE A 160 -13.68 3.26 -5.16
N SER A 161 -13.97 2.89 -3.92
CA SER A 161 -14.75 1.68 -3.60
C SER A 161 -16.26 1.84 -3.79
N LYS A 162 -16.74 3.08 -3.98
CA LYS A 162 -18.17 3.40 -4.13
C LYS A 162 -18.63 3.36 -5.59
N LYS A 163 -18.40 2.26 -6.27
CA LYS A 163 -19.04 1.99 -7.56
C LYS A 163 -19.90 0.76 -7.49
#